data_4664ba8f8686c692ab8caa180900a768
#
_entry.id   4664ba8f8686c692ab8caa180900a768
#
_cell.length_a   1.000
_cell.length_b   1.000
_cell.length_c   1.000
_cell.angle_alpha   90.00
_cell.angle_beta   90.00
_cell.angle_gamma   90.00
#
_symmetry.space_group_name_H-M   'P 1'
#
loop_
_entity.id
_entity.type
_entity.pdbx_description
1 polymer ?
#
loop_
_entity_poly.entity_id
_entity_poly.type
_entity_poly.pdbx_seq_one_letter_code
_entity_poly.pdbx_strand_id
1 'polypeptide(L)'
;LVAALRQALGETRGLCQEHGVNLAAIQTAQGFARVGLLDDAVEALVVSEETNRRYLDLANTVQRLYKAVLPDPAARGFASEGAPVQVIADKIRALTPPTDISLIMQQVEGLLDRSIATEGYIIRDASAPDDDEHWIDLSRIDFEALARKFKTGRKRTMNEKLKGTVAQQLMAMVRLNRTRMDYLERFQAMIDAYNAGSLNAEEFFGQLVAFARSLNEEEQRGVGEQLDEEELALFDLLTKPQIEMSKADRDKVKATARELLATLKAGKLVLDWRKRQQSRAEVRVTIEKLLDQGLPRIYTPELFEQKTTAVFQHVYDAYYGAGRSVYAAA
;
A
#
# COMPACT_ATOMS: atom_id res chain seq x y z
N LEU A 1 -28.39 25.68 -6.49
CA LEU A 1 -27.74 24.47 -7.05
C LEU A 1 -27.16 24.76 -8.44
N VAL A 2 -27.96 25.28 -9.41
CA VAL A 2 -27.49 25.59 -10.78
C VAL A 2 -26.29 26.56 -10.80
N ALA A 3 -26.34 27.63 -9.98
CA ALA A 3 -25.22 28.57 -9.86
C ALA A 3 -23.95 27.89 -9.30
N ALA A 4 -24.11 27.01 -8.30
CA ALA A 4 -23.00 26.26 -7.73
C ALA A 4 -22.39 25.27 -8.75
N LEU A 5 -23.21 24.60 -9.56
CA LEU A 5 -22.73 23.73 -10.64
C LEU A 5 -21.93 24.51 -11.69
N ARG A 6 -22.44 25.71 -12.08
CA ARG A 6 -21.73 26.58 -13.02
C ARG A 6 -20.37 27.04 -12.46
N GLN A 7 -20.32 27.37 -11.18
CA GLN A 7 -19.08 27.74 -10.50
C GLN A 7 -18.09 26.58 -10.49
N ALA A 8 -18.51 25.39 -10.06
CA ALA A 8 -17.65 24.19 -10.01
C ALA A 8 -17.09 23.83 -11.40
N LEU A 9 -17.89 23.91 -12.45
CA LEU A 9 -17.43 23.73 -13.83
C LEU A 9 -16.43 24.80 -14.25
N GLY A 10 -16.64 26.05 -13.83
CA GLY A 10 -15.71 27.16 -14.07
C GLY A 10 -14.35 26.94 -13.41
N GLU A 11 -14.36 26.51 -12.14
CA GLU A 11 -13.13 26.18 -11.38
C GLU A 11 -12.39 24.98 -12.01
N THR A 12 -13.13 23.94 -12.40
CA THR A 12 -12.54 22.78 -13.08
C THR A 12 -11.91 23.17 -14.43
N ARG A 13 -12.58 24.04 -15.19
CA ARG A 13 -12.06 24.57 -16.46
C ARG A 13 -10.82 25.41 -16.23
N GLY A 14 -10.79 26.25 -15.19
CA GLY A 14 -9.62 27.06 -14.81
C GLY A 14 -8.41 26.17 -14.53
N LEU A 15 -8.57 25.15 -13.66
CA LEU A 15 -7.50 24.20 -13.38
C LEU A 15 -7.02 23.47 -14.65
N CYS A 16 -7.93 23.03 -15.51
CA CYS A 16 -7.58 22.42 -16.78
C CYS A 16 -6.74 23.34 -17.66
N GLN A 17 -7.13 24.63 -17.78
CA GLN A 17 -6.42 25.62 -18.57
C GLN A 17 -5.01 25.93 -17.99
N GLU A 18 -4.87 26.02 -16.68
CA GLU A 18 -3.57 26.18 -15.99
C GLU A 18 -2.58 25.07 -16.40
N HIS A 19 -3.09 23.86 -16.66
CA HIS A 19 -2.28 22.72 -17.08
C HIS A 19 -2.34 22.44 -18.60
N GLY A 20 -2.80 23.39 -19.41
CA GLY A 20 -2.82 23.27 -20.87
C GLY A 20 -3.91 22.36 -21.44
N VAL A 21 -4.89 21.95 -20.63
CA VAL A 21 -5.99 21.08 -21.05
C VAL A 21 -7.16 21.90 -21.58
N ASN A 22 -7.55 21.66 -22.84
CA ASN A 22 -8.69 22.33 -23.47
C ASN A 22 -9.93 21.41 -23.49
N LEU A 23 -10.80 21.57 -22.50
CA LEU A 23 -12.04 20.78 -22.39
C LEU A 23 -12.98 20.96 -23.58
N ALA A 24 -13.02 22.18 -24.19
CA ALA A 24 -13.87 22.44 -25.36
C ALA A 24 -13.37 21.67 -26.60
N ALA A 25 -12.05 21.56 -26.78
CA ALA A 25 -11.47 20.73 -27.84
C ALA A 25 -11.83 19.25 -27.66
N ILE A 26 -11.74 18.73 -26.43
CA ILE A 26 -12.13 17.34 -26.10
C ILE A 26 -13.63 17.10 -26.40
N GLN A 27 -14.47 18.10 -26.12
CA GLN A 27 -15.90 18.02 -26.32
C GLN A 27 -16.28 17.92 -27.81
N THR A 28 -15.58 18.66 -28.66
CA THR A 28 -15.84 18.71 -30.10
C THR A 28 -15.14 17.62 -30.90
N ALA A 29 -14.04 17.06 -30.38
CA ALA A 29 -13.30 15.99 -31.05
C ALA A 29 -14.06 14.67 -31.08
N GLN A 30 -13.82 13.86 -32.13
CA GLN A 30 -14.43 12.54 -32.34
C GLN A 30 -13.38 11.44 -32.56
N GLY A 31 -13.78 10.19 -32.33
CA GLY A 31 -12.96 9.02 -32.61
C GLY A 31 -11.59 9.05 -31.91
N PHE A 32 -10.55 8.64 -32.61
CA PHE A 32 -9.18 8.56 -32.06
C PHE A 32 -8.62 9.91 -31.63
N ALA A 33 -8.99 11.01 -32.27
CA ALA A 33 -8.55 12.34 -31.87
C ALA A 33 -9.03 12.69 -30.46
N ARG A 34 -10.28 12.35 -30.12
CA ARG A 34 -10.82 12.56 -28.77
C ARG A 34 -10.11 11.70 -27.74
N VAL A 35 -9.79 10.44 -28.06
CA VAL A 35 -9.04 9.56 -27.17
C VAL A 35 -7.65 10.14 -26.88
N GLY A 36 -6.96 10.62 -27.92
CA GLY A 36 -5.65 11.27 -27.78
C GLY A 36 -5.69 12.48 -26.87
N LEU A 37 -6.67 13.39 -27.05
CA LEU A 37 -6.84 14.57 -26.21
C LEU A 37 -7.18 14.23 -24.74
N LEU A 38 -7.98 13.18 -24.52
CA LEU A 38 -8.28 12.70 -23.17
C LEU A 38 -7.05 12.14 -22.48
N ASP A 39 -6.23 11.39 -23.19
CA ASP A 39 -4.99 10.85 -22.65
C ASP A 39 -3.93 11.94 -22.37
N ASP A 40 -3.87 12.98 -23.24
CA ASP A 40 -3.02 14.16 -23.02
C ASP A 40 -3.50 14.98 -21.80
N ALA A 41 -4.82 15.07 -21.62
CA ALA A 41 -5.39 15.72 -20.44
C ALA A 41 -5.04 14.97 -19.14
N VAL A 42 -5.10 13.64 -19.15
CA VAL A 42 -4.66 12.82 -18.01
C VAL A 42 -3.18 13.05 -17.71
N GLU A 43 -2.31 13.00 -18.73
CA GLU A 43 -0.87 13.24 -18.58
C GLU A 43 -0.58 14.64 -17.99
N ALA A 44 -1.35 15.65 -18.37
CA ALA A 44 -1.21 17.01 -17.86
C ALA A 44 -1.65 17.16 -16.40
N LEU A 45 -2.71 16.45 -15.99
CA LEU A 45 -3.33 16.57 -14.67
C LEU A 45 -2.71 15.67 -13.59
N VAL A 46 -1.90 14.67 -13.99
CA VAL A 46 -1.14 13.84 -13.04
C VAL A 46 0.30 14.35 -12.83
N VAL A 47 0.50 15.65 -13.01
CA VAL A 47 1.81 16.29 -12.83
C VAL A 47 2.32 16.23 -11.39
N SER A 48 1.41 16.27 -10.42
CA SER A 48 1.67 16.10 -8.99
C SER A 48 0.44 15.50 -8.30
N GLU A 49 0.63 14.93 -7.12
CA GLU A 49 -0.49 14.41 -6.32
C GLU A 49 -1.46 15.51 -5.91
N GLU A 50 -0.97 16.72 -5.65
CA GLU A 50 -1.81 17.87 -5.32
C GLU A 50 -2.75 18.23 -6.47
N THR A 51 -2.21 18.37 -7.69
CA THR A 51 -2.99 18.65 -8.90
C THR A 51 -4.01 17.54 -9.16
N ASN A 52 -3.58 16.29 -9.08
CA ASN A 52 -4.43 15.13 -9.25
C ASN A 52 -5.59 15.13 -8.24
N ARG A 53 -5.30 15.27 -6.95
CA ARG A 53 -6.32 15.33 -5.88
C ARG A 53 -7.28 16.49 -6.10
N ARG A 54 -6.78 17.70 -6.35
CA ARG A 54 -7.60 18.88 -6.60
C ARG A 54 -8.55 18.69 -7.79
N TYR A 55 -8.06 18.09 -8.88
CA TYR A 55 -8.90 17.78 -10.03
C TYR A 55 -9.99 16.77 -9.70
N LEU A 56 -9.66 15.67 -9.01
CA LEU A 56 -10.63 14.65 -8.63
C LEU A 56 -11.72 15.20 -7.67
N ASP A 57 -11.35 16.09 -6.75
CA ASP A 57 -12.29 16.75 -5.84
C ASP A 57 -13.25 17.67 -6.58
N LEU A 58 -12.75 18.44 -7.54
CA LEU A 58 -13.59 19.28 -8.43
C LEU A 58 -14.52 18.41 -9.28
N ALA A 59 -14.02 17.35 -9.90
CA ALA A 59 -14.83 16.43 -10.70
C ALA A 59 -15.92 15.75 -9.87
N ASN A 60 -15.63 15.32 -8.64
CA ASN A 60 -16.60 14.78 -7.70
C ASN A 60 -17.67 15.82 -7.34
N THR A 61 -17.26 17.07 -7.14
CA THR A 61 -18.19 18.18 -6.84
C THR A 61 -19.12 18.46 -8.02
N VAL A 62 -18.57 18.53 -9.24
CA VAL A 62 -19.36 18.66 -10.46
C VAL A 62 -20.37 17.51 -10.59
N GLN A 63 -19.96 16.28 -10.38
CA GLN A 63 -20.84 15.11 -10.47
C GLN A 63 -21.97 15.15 -9.43
N ARG A 64 -21.66 15.47 -8.17
CA ARG A 64 -22.68 15.57 -7.09
C ARG A 64 -23.67 16.68 -7.37
N LEU A 65 -23.20 17.87 -7.77
CA LEU A 65 -24.07 19.00 -8.08
C LEU A 65 -24.93 18.73 -9.32
N TYR A 66 -24.35 18.09 -10.36
CA TYR A 66 -25.12 17.69 -11.54
C TYR A 66 -26.27 16.74 -11.20
N LYS A 67 -25.99 15.70 -10.38
CA LYS A 67 -27.04 14.78 -9.89
C LYS A 67 -28.11 15.50 -9.06
N ALA A 68 -27.71 16.48 -8.25
CA ALA A 68 -28.61 17.22 -7.38
C ALA A 68 -29.47 18.24 -8.15
N VAL A 69 -29.02 18.70 -9.33
CA VAL A 69 -29.78 19.59 -10.22
C VAL A 69 -30.79 18.80 -11.06
N LEU A 70 -30.57 17.51 -11.33
CA LEU A 70 -31.57 16.67 -12.01
C LEU A 70 -32.86 16.54 -11.15
N PRO A 71 -34.07 16.62 -11.68
CA PRO A 71 -34.46 16.61 -13.09
C PRO A 71 -34.67 18.02 -13.72
N ASP A 72 -34.11 19.10 -13.16
CA ASP A 72 -34.28 20.45 -13.70
C ASP A 72 -33.85 20.51 -15.19
N PRO A 73 -34.67 21.07 -16.08
CA PRO A 73 -34.31 21.24 -17.49
C PRO A 73 -33.00 22.00 -17.72
N ALA A 74 -32.61 22.90 -16.81
CA ALA A 74 -31.35 23.62 -16.85
C ALA A 74 -30.11 22.67 -16.77
N ALA A 75 -30.29 21.49 -16.18
CA ALA A 75 -29.19 20.48 -16.08
C ALA A 75 -28.74 20.02 -17.48
N ARG A 76 -29.59 19.96 -18.45
CA ARG A 76 -29.27 19.49 -19.81
C ARG A 76 -28.14 20.28 -20.47
N GLY A 77 -28.06 21.60 -20.19
CA GLY A 77 -27.01 22.47 -20.71
C GLY A 77 -25.61 22.13 -20.17
N PHE A 78 -25.54 21.51 -18.99
CA PHE A 78 -24.26 21.16 -18.35
C PHE A 78 -23.78 19.72 -18.65
N ALA A 79 -24.65 18.88 -19.20
CA ALA A 79 -24.29 17.47 -19.49
C ALA A 79 -23.07 17.35 -20.41
N SER A 80 -23.08 18.17 -21.50
CA SER A 80 -21.98 18.14 -22.46
C SER A 80 -20.66 18.68 -21.93
N GLU A 81 -20.70 19.66 -21.00
CA GLU A 81 -19.50 20.20 -20.35
C GLU A 81 -18.97 19.29 -19.25
N GLY A 82 -19.84 18.62 -18.50
CA GLY A 82 -19.47 17.72 -17.42
C GLY A 82 -18.93 16.36 -17.90
N ALA A 83 -19.36 15.90 -19.08
CA ALA A 83 -18.98 14.58 -19.58
C ALA A 83 -17.44 14.41 -19.75
N PRO A 84 -16.67 15.31 -20.39
CA PRO A 84 -15.23 15.15 -20.48
C PRO A 84 -14.54 15.23 -19.11
N VAL A 85 -15.05 16.05 -18.18
CA VAL A 85 -14.53 16.15 -16.82
C VAL A 85 -14.61 14.79 -16.13
N GLN A 86 -15.75 14.12 -16.23
CA GLN A 86 -15.93 12.81 -15.59
C GLN A 86 -15.08 11.72 -16.25
N VAL A 87 -14.99 11.71 -17.59
CA VAL A 87 -14.16 10.71 -18.31
C VAL A 87 -12.67 10.84 -17.93
N ILE A 88 -12.16 12.07 -17.81
CA ILE A 88 -10.78 12.30 -17.37
C ILE A 88 -10.60 11.80 -15.93
N ALA A 89 -11.54 12.11 -15.02
CA ALA A 89 -11.49 11.68 -13.63
C ALA A 89 -11.49 10.14 -13.53
N ASP A 90 -12.32 9.46 -14.31
CA ASP A 90 -12.37 7.97 -14.31
C ASP A 90 -11.08 7.37 -14.87
N LYS A 91 -10.48 7.96 -15.91
CA LYS A 91 -9.18 7.56 -16.43
C LYS A 91 -8.07 7.75 -15.39
N ILE A 92 -8.06 8.86 -14.64
CA ILE A 92 -7.09 9.11 -13.56
C ILE A 92 -7.26 8.07 -12.45
N ARG A 93 -8.48 7.80 -11.99
CA ARG A 93 -8.76 6.77 -10.96
C ARG A 93 -8.30 5.39 -11.40
N ALA A 94 -8.42 5.06 -12.69
CA ALA A 94 -7.98 3.79 -13.23
C ALA A 94 -6.43 3.63 -13.31
N LEU A 95 -5.67 4.72 -13.12
CA LEU A 95 -4.20 4.64 -13.08
C LEU A 95 -3.67 4.09 -11.75
N THR A 96 -4.36 4.45 -10.68
CA THR A 96 -3.96 4.12 -9.32
C THR A 96 -5.21 3.61 -8.60
N PRO A 97 -5.30 2.32 -8.30
CA PRO A 97 -6.33 1.83 -7.38
C PRO A 97 -6.22 2.62 -6.07
N PRO A 98 -7.34 2.84 -5.35
CA PRO A 98 -7.35 3.69 -4.16
C PRO A 98 -6.56 3.02 -3.03
N THR A 99 -5.25 3.22 -3.03
CA THR A 99 -4.35 2.75 -2.00
C THR A 99 -3.76 3.97 -1.32
N ASP A 100 -4.38 4.42 -0.24
CA ASP A 100 -3.87 5.52 0.57
C ASP A 100 -2.78 5.01 1.50
N ILE A 101 -1.52 5.13 1.05
CA ILE A 101 -0.32 4.74 1.80
C ILE A 101 -0.26 5.50 3.14
N SER A 102 -0.68 6.77 3.18
CA SER A 102 -0.70 7.58 4.40
C SER A 102 -1.66 7.02 5.45
N LEU A 103 -2.81 6.48 5.03
CA LEU A 103 -3.79 5.84 5.92
C LEU A 103 -3.21 4.56 6.54
N ILE A 104 -2.41 3.83 5.78
CA ILE A 104 -1.77 2.60 6.25
C ILE A 104 -0.58 2.92 7.14
N MET A 105 0.24 3.91 6.81
CA MET A 105 1.28 4.40 7.71
C MET A 105 0.68 4.82 9.05
N GLN A 106 -0.41 5.61 9.07
CA GLN A 106 -1.12 5.97 10.30
C GLN A 106 -1.69 4.77 11.05
N GLN A 107 -2.22 3.77 10.35
CA GLN A 107 -2.72 2.55 10.99
C GLN A 107 -1.59 1.72 11.61
N VAL A 108 -0.44 1.65 10.96
CA VAL A 108 0.74 0.92 11.46
C VAL A 108 1.42 1.70 12.60
N GLU A 109 1.60 3.01 12.48
CA GLU A 109 2.10 3.89 13.55
C GLU A 109 1.17 3.84 14.78
N GLY A 110 -0.14 3.95 14.59
CA GLY A 110 -1.11 3.83 15.67
C GLY A 110 -1.16 2.46 16.32
N LEU A 111 -0.72 1.40 15.63
CA LEU A 111 -0.55 0.06 16.21
C LEU A 111 0.77 -0.06 16.99
N LEU A 112 1.84 0.59 16.53
CA LEU A 112 3.12 0.66 17.24
C LEU A 112 2.99 1.48 18.52
N ASP A 113 2.36 2.64 18.49
CA ASP A 113 2.12 3.48 19.68
C ASP A 113 1.24 2.77 20.72
N ARG A 114 0.27 1.96 20.29
CA ARG A 114 -0.59 1.18 21.20
C ARG A 114 0.11 -0.05 21.80
N SER A 115 1.15 -0.56 21.17
CA SER A 115 1.94 -1.67 21.72
C SER A 115 2.84 -1.23 22.89
N ILE A 116 3.10 0.08 23.02
CA ILE A 116 3.87 0.70 24.12
C ILE A 116 2.97 1.06 25.30
N ALA A 117 1.65 1.26 25.08
CA ALA A 117 0.69 1.56 26.15
C ALA A 117 0.10 0.27 26.74
N THR A 118 0.67 -0.15 27.84
CA THR A 118 0.12 -1.20 28.71
C THR A 118 -1.09 -0.66 29.47
N GLU A 119 -2.29 -0.70 28.87
CA GLU A 119 -3.57 -0.84 29.56
C GLU A 119 -4.75 -0.52 28.62
N GLY A 120 -5.64 -1.48 28.45
CA GLY A 120 -7.00 -1.23 27.95
C GLY A 120 -7.18 -1.25 26.41
N TYR A 121 -6.98 -2.40 25.76
CA TYR A 121 -7.26 -2.57 24.34
C TYR A 121 -8.77 -2.74 24.07
N ILE A 122 -9.37 -1.76 23.41
CA ILE A 122 -10.72 -1.88 22.83
C ILE A 122 -10.59 -2.49 21.44
N ILE A 123 -11.03 -3.73 21.29
CA ILE A 123 -11.10 -4.43 20.00
C ILE A 123 -12.18 -3.74 19.15
N ARG A 124 -11.78 -2.98 18.14
CA ARG A 124 -12.65 -2.72 16.99
C ARG A 124 -12.48 -3.86 16.01
N ASP A 125 -13.58 -4.56 15.75
CA ASP A 125 -13.70 -5.50 14.63
C ASP A 125 -13.35 -4.76 13.35
N ALA A 126 -12.13 -4.98 12.85
CA ALA A 126 -11.85 -4.71 11.46
C ALA A 126 -12.50 -5.84 10.69
N SER A 127 -13.67 -5.57 10.12
CA SER A 127 -14.24 -6.39 9.07
C SER A 127 -13.16 -6.61 8.03
N ALA A 128 -12.80 -7.86 7.75
CA ALA A 128 -11.91 -8.19 6.65
C ALA A 128 -12.51 -7.54 5.38
N PRO A 129 -11.75 -6.79 4.59
CA PRO A 129 -12.21 -6.39 3.28
C PRO A 129 -12.43 -7.66 2.46
N ASP A 130 -13.60 -7.73 1.80
CA ASP A 130 -13.87 -8.69 0.73
C ASP A 130 -13.00 -8.25 -0.45
N ASP A 131 -11.83 -8.82 -0.59
CA ASP A 131 -10.88 -8.45 -1.65
C ASP A 131 -10.60 -9.63 -2.57
N ASP A 132 -11.32 -9.64 -3.68
CA ASP A 132 -10.81 -10.12 -4.97
C ASP A 132 -9.76 -9.11 -5.51
N GLU A 133 -8.74 -8.78 -4.74
CA GLU A 133 -7.61 -7.99 -5.22
C GLU A 133 -6.73 -8.85 -6.11
N HIS A 134 -6.79 -8.56 -7.41
CA HIS A 134 -5.85 -9.08 -8.40
C HIS A 134 -4.45 -8.57 -8.08
N TRP A 135 -3.65 -9.39 -7.41
CA TRP A 135 -2.25 -9.13 -7.13
C TRP A 135 -1.46 -9.04 -8.44
N ILE A 136 -0.83 -7.90 -8.69
CA ILE A 136 0.06 -7.75 -9.82
C ILE A 136 1.46 -8.20 -9.37
N ASP A 137 1.87 -9.36 -9.86
CA ASP A 137 3.19 -9.92 -9.63
C ASP A 137 4.26 -9.08 -10.39
N LEU A 138 5.03 -8.28 -9.64
CA LEU A 138 6.10 -7.45 -10.20
C LEU A 138 7.20 -8.28 -10.87
N SER A 139 7.36 -9.56 -10.50
CA SER A 139 8.38 -10.44 -11.10
C SER A 139 8.11 -10.71 -12.58
N ARG A 140 6.85 -10.55 -13.02
CA ARG A 140 6.43 -10.73 -14.42
C ARG A 140 6.60 -9.48 -15.28
N ILE A 141 7.01 -8.36 -14.70
CA ILE A 141 7.18 -7.12 -15.44
C ILE A 141 8.52 -7.15 -16.19
N ASP A 142 8.46 -7.06 -17.52
CA ASP A 142 9.64 -6.78 -18.34
C ASP A 142 10.01 -5.28 -18.21
N PHE A 143 10.87 -4.98 -17.23
CA PHE A 143 11.32 -3.61 -16.97
C PHE A 143 12.10 -2.99 -18.14
N GLU A 144 12.72 -3.81 -19.02
CA GLU A 144 13.40 -3.29 -20.20
C GLU A 144 12.40 -2.86 -21.28
N ALA A 145 11.36 -3.68 -21.51
CA ALA A 145 10.28 -3.30 -22.41
C ALA A 145 9.53 -2.07 -21.88
N LEU A 146 9.32 -1.99 -20.57
CA LEU A 146 8.70 -0.84 -19.91
C LEU A 146 9.55 0.42 -20.09
N ALA A 147 10.88 0.33 -19.91
CA ALA A 147 11.81 1.44 -20.11
C ALA A 147 11.84 1.92 -21.57
N ARG A 148 11.77 1.00 -22.54
CA ARG A 148 11.65 1.38 -23.96
C ARG A 148 10.35 2.15 -24.24
N LYS A 149 9.22 1.69 -23.71
CA LYS A 149 7.92 2.37 -23.84
C LYS A 149 7.94 3.74 -23.16
N PHE A 150 8.61 3.86 -22.03
CA PHE A 150 8.71 5.11 -21.28
C PHE A 150 9.39 6.24 -22.09
N LYS A 151 10.39 5.92 -22.92
CA LYS A 151 11.10 6.91 -23.74
C LYS A 151 10.19 7.59 -24.77
N THR A 152 9.19 6.88 -25.28
CA THR A 152 8.30 7.34 -26.37
C THR A 152 6.87 7.59 -25.90
N GLY A 153 6.53 7.19 -24.67
CA GLY A 153 5.18 7.26 -24.12
C GLY A 153 4.91 8.50 -23.25
N ARG A 154 3.72 8.53 -22.65
CA ARG A 154 3.30 9.52 -21.65
C ARG A 154 3.97 9.20 -20.32
N LYS A 155 5.02 9.91 -20.00
CA LYS A 155 5.95 9.61 -18.89
C LYS A 155 5.28 9.67 -17.53
N ARG A 156 4.44 10.70 -17.28
CA ARG A 156 3.74 10.89 -16.00
C ARG A 156 2.68 9.81 -15.77
N THR A 157 1.87 9.52 -16.79
CA THR A 157 0.88 8.43 -16.74
C THR A 157 1.54 7.08 -16.49
N MET A 158 2.70 6.82 -17.09
CA MET A 158 3.45 5.58 -16.85
C MET A 158 4.03 5.53 -15.45
N ASN A 159 4.53 6.65 -14.91
CA ASN A 159 4.98 6.76 -13.54
C ASN A 159 3.83 6.46 -12.55
N GLU A 160 2.64 7.05 -12.77
CA GLU A 160 1.49 6.81 -11.91
C GLU A 160 1.07 5.33 -11.91
N LYS A 161 1.03 4.68 -13.08
CA LYS A 161 0.72 3.25 -13.17
C LYS A 161 1.74 2.40 -12.43
N LEU A 162 3.04 2.64 -12.66
CA LEU A 162 4.10 1.88 -12.00
C LEU A 162 4.11 2.14 -10.49
N LYS A 163 3.92 3.40 -10.05
CA LYS A 163 3.78 3.77 -8.65
C LYS A 163 2.63 3.01 -7.99
N GLY A 164 1.45 2.96 -8.62
CA GLY A 164 0.30 2.23 -8.12
C GLY A 164 0.57 0.73 -7.97
N THR A 165 1.18 0.10 -8.99
CA THR A 165 1.54 -1.32 -8.95
C THR A 165 2.55 -1.62 -7.83
N VAL A 166 3.59 -0.80 -7.71
CA VAL A 166 4.61 -0.92 -6.65
C VAL A 166 3.99 -0.73 -5.27
N ALA A 167 3.09 0.25 -5.11
CA ALA A 167 2.40 0.49 -3.85
C ALA A 167 1.58 -0.73 -3.40
N GLN A 168 0.79 -1.33 -4.30
CA GLN A 168 -0.01 -2.52 -3.99
C GLN A 168 0.87 -3.69 -3.52
N GLN A 169 1.93 -4.02 -4.27
CA GLN A 169 2.85 -5.09 -3.91
C GLN A 169 3.51 -4.82 -2.54
N LEU A 170 4.03 -3.61 -2.35
CA LEU A 170 4.68 -3.21 -1.10
C LEU A 170 3.76 -3.36 0.10
N MET A 171 2.50 -2.96 -0.04
CA MET A 171 1.51 -3.06 1.03
C MET A 171 1.19 -4.48 1.41
N ALA A 172 1.08 -5.36 0.41
CA ALA A 172 0.94 -6.78 0.65
C ALA A 172 2.12 -7.34 1.43
N MET A 173 3.34 -7.01 1.00
CA MET A 173 4.56 -7.45 1.65
C MET A 173 4.68 -6.95 3.10
N VAL A 174 4.29 -5.69 3.37
CA VAL A 174 4.29 -5.12 4.73
C VAL A 174 3.21 -5.74 5.61
N ARG A 175 2.02 -6.06 5.05
CA ARG A 175 0.95 -6.76 5.77
C ARG A 175 1.40 -8.13 6.26
N LEU A 176 2.16 -8.86 5.43
CA LEU A 176 2.69 -10.18 5.78
C LEU A 176 3.89 -10.08 6.74
N ASN A 177 4.76 -9.10 6.52
CA ASN A 177 5.98 -8.93 7.32
C ASN A 177 6.21 -7.45 7.63
N ARG A 178 5.86 -7.02 8.85
CA ARG A 178 5.99 -5.63 9.32
C ARG A 178 7.43 -5.11 9.36
N THR A 179 8.41 -5.97 9.42
CA THR A 179 9.82 -5.54 9.39
C THR A 179 10.21 -4.89 8.05
N ARG A 180 9.32 -4.93 7.05
CA ARG A 180 9.46 -4.27 5.74
C ARG A 180 8.96 -2.82 5.73
N MET A 181 8.67 -2.24 6.88
CA MET A 181 8.25 -0.82 6.98
C MET A 181 9.28 0.15 6.43
N ASP A 182 10.58 -0.17 6.52
CA ASP A 182 11.66 0.61 5.93
C ASP A 182 11.51 0.78 4.40
N TYR A 183 10.95 -0.21 3.71
CA TYR A 183 10.62 -0.07 2.29
C TYR A 183 9.48 0.92 2.07
N LEU A 184 8.47 0.94 2.96
CA LEU A 184 7.36 1.89 2.87
C LEU A 184 7.85 3.33 3.08
N GLU A 185 8.70 3.56 4.08
CA GLU A 185 9.30 4.87 4.34
C GLU A 185 10.14 5.36 3.15
N ARG A 186 10.96 4.48 2.56
CA ARG A 186 11.75 4.81 1.36
C ARG A 186 10.88 5.11 0.15
N PHE A 187 9.79 4.36 -0.03
CA PHE A 187 8.84 4.59 -1.11
C PHE A 187 8.13 5.93 -0.95
N GLN A 188 7.68 6.26 0.26
CA GLN A 188 7.06 7.55 0.56
C GLN A 188 8.03 8.72 0.32
N ALA A 189 9.26 8.61 0.82
CA ALA A 189 10.27 9.65 0.60
C ALA A 189 10.56 9.92 -0.88
N MET A 190 10.52 8.87 -1.72
CA MET A 190 10.68 9.00 -3.17
C MET A 190 9.49 9.73 -3.81
N ILE A 191 8.27 9.43 -3.37
CA ILE A 191 7.05 10.12 -3.81
C ILE A 191 7.10 11.59 -3.40
N ASP A 192 7.46 11.88 -2.15
CA ASP A 192 7.56 13.25 -1.63
C ASP A 192 8.60 14.08 -2.42
N ALA A 193 9.74 13.49 -2.74
CA ALA A 193 10.78 14.15 -3.54
C ALA A 193 10.29 14.46 -4.97
N TYR A 194 9.51 13.57 -5.57
CA TYR A 194 8.90 13.80 -6.87
C TYR A 194 7.83 14.91 -6.81
N ASN A 195 6.96 14.87 -5.82
CA ASN A 195 5.92 15.89 -5.60
C ASN A 195 6.50 17.27 -5.30
N ALA A 196 7.61 17.32 -4.57
CA ALA A 196 8.35 18.56 -4.30
C ALA A 196 9.14 19.11 -5.52
N GLY A 197 9.13 18.39 -6.65
CA GLY A 197 9.86 18.78 -7.85
C GLY A 197 11.38 18.55 -7.76
N SER A 198 11.85 17.83 -6.75
CA SER A 198 13.27 17.47 -6.58
C SER A 198 13.72 16.36 -7.53
N LEU A 199 12.76 15.63 -8.10
CA LEU A 199 12.97 14.59 -9.12
C LEU A 199 12.15 14.92 -10.36
N ASN A 200 12.75 14.79 -11.53
CA ASN A 200 11.99 14.84 -12.79
C ASN A 200 11.34 13.48 -13.09
N ALA A 201 10.49 13.41 -14.13
CA ALA A 201 9.74 12.19 -14.45
C ALA A 201 10.64 11.01 -14.85
N GLU A 202 11.78 11.25 -15.46
CA GLU A 202 12.77 10.22 -15.84
C GLU A 202 13.50 9.66 -14.62
N GLU A 203 13.95 10.55 -13.74
CA GLU A 203 14.63 10.17 -12.49
C GLU A 203 13.69 9.38 -11.58
N PHE A 204 12.45 9.83 -11.44
CA PHE A 204 11.43 9.14 -10.65
C PHE A 204 11.13 7.75 -11.22
N PHE A 205 10.97 7.63 -12.54
CA PHE A 205 10.81 6.33 -13.19
C PHE A 205 11.99 5.39 -12.91
N GLY A 206 13.21 5.88 -13.06
CA GLY A 206 14.42 5.10 -12.76
C GLY A 206 14.47 4.59 -11.33
N GLN A 207 14.10 5.45 -10.36
CA GLN A 207 14.02 5.09 -8.95
C GLN A 207 12.89 4.07 -8.68
N LEU A 208 11.71 4.24 -9.30
CA LEU A 208 10.60 3.28 -9.18
C LEU A 208 11.00 1.89 -9.71
N VAL A 209 11.67 1.82 -10.86
CA VAL A 209 12.15 0.55 -11.42
C VAL A 209 13.18 -0.11 -10.50
N ALA A 210 14.15 0.66 -9.99
CA ALA A 210 15.14 0.14 -9.05
C ALA A 210 14.51 -0.36 -7.76
N PHE A 211 13.53 0.37 -7.25
CA PHE A 211 12.77 0.01 -6.06
C PHE A 211 11.93 -1.26 -6.28
N ALA A 212 11.23 -1.38 -7.41
CA ALA A 212 10.47 -2.57 -7.77
C ALA A 212 11.37 -3.83 -7.85
N ARG A 213 12.59 -3.69 -8.40
CA ARG A 213 13.57 -4.79 -8.40
C ARG A 213 13.99 -5.19 -6.98
N SER A 214 14.22 -4.21 -6.10
CA SER A 214 14.56 -4.51 -4.70
C SER A 214 13.41 -5.19 -3.94
N LEU A 215 12.15 -4.90 -4.27
CA LEU A 215 10.99 -5.63 -3.72
C LEU A 215 10.96 -7.09 -4.20
N ASN A 216 11.23 -7.34 -5.49
CA ASN A 216 11.31 -8.70 -6.01
C ASN A 216 12.44 -9.52 -5.36
N GLU A 217 13.60 -8.90 -5.11
CA GLU A 217 14.70 -9.54 -4.40
C GLU A 217 14.32 -9.87 -2.95
N GLU A 218 13.63 -8.96 -2.26
CA GLU A 218 13.14 -9.17 -0.91
C GLU A 218 12.05 -10.27 -0.86
N GLU A 219 11.17 -10.34 -1.84
CA GLU A 219 10.15 -11.39 -1.93
C GLU A 219 10.78 -12.78 -2.11
N GLN A 220 11.86 -12.86 -2.91
CA GLN A 220 12.60 -14.11 -3.12
C GLN A 220 13.53 -14.47 -1.96
N ARG A 221 13.74 -13.58 -1.00
CA ARG A 221 14.66 -13.79 0.12
C ARG A 221 14.26 -15.00 0.96
N GLY A 222 12.97 -15.26 1.14
CA GLY A 222 12.46 -16.45 1.85
C GLY A 222 12.98 -17.75 1.25
N VAL A 223 12.97 -17.86 -0.08
CA VAL A 223 13.48 -19.03 -0.80
C VAL A 223 15.00 -19.18 -0.54
N GLY A 224 15.75 -18.09 -0.62
CA GLY A 224 17.20 -18.10 -0.34
C GLY A 224 17.53 -18.48 1.11
N GLU A 225 16.69 -18.09 2.07
CA GLU A 225 16.82 -18.43 3.48
C GLU A 225 16.21 -19.80 3.83
N GLN A 226 15.54 -20.46 2.88
CA GLN A 226 14.79 -21.71 3.08
C GLN A 226 13.69 -21.57 4.16
N LEU A 227 13.01 -20.43 4.18
CA LEU A 227 11.90 -20.10 5.07
C LEU A 227 10.68 -19.76 4.23
N ASP A 228 9.50 -20.20 4.70
CA ASP A 228 8.26 -19.67 4.16
C ASP A 228 8.01 -18.22 4.67
N GLU A 229 7.00 -17.54 4.17
CA GLU A 229 6.75 -16.14 4.50
C GLU A 229 6.41 -15.93 5.98
N GLU A 230 5.73 -16.88 6.62
CA GLU A 230 5.40 -16.84 8.04
C GLU A 230 6.64 -17.04 8.91
N GLU A 231 7.48 -18.00 8.53
CA GLU A 231 8.77 -18.30 9.19
C GLU A 231 9.75 -17.12 9.01
N LEU A 232 9.75 -16.53 7.80
CA LEU A 232 10.59 -15.37 7.49
C LEU A 232 10.20 -14.15 8.31
N ALA A 233 8.90 -13.89 8.49
CA ALA A 233 8.43 -12.78 9.31
C ALA A 233 8.88 -12.92 10.77
N LEU A 234 8.78 -14.12 11.35
CA LEU A 234 9.28 -14.39 12.71
C LEU A 234 10.80 -14.28 12.79
N PHE A 235 11.52 -14.84 11.82
CA PHE A 235 12.97 -14.75 11.74
C PHE A 235 13.45 -13.29 11.67
N ASP A 236 12.79 -12.46 10.85
CA ASP A 236 13.08 -11.05 10.72
C ASP A 236 12.85 -10.29 12.04
N LEU A 237 11.72 -10.52 12.70
CA LEU A 237 11.44 -9.92 14.00
C LEU A 237 12.53 -10.25 15.03
N LEU A 238 13.07 -11.46 14.99
CA LEU A 238 14.12 -11.88 15.89
C LEU A 238 15.49 -11.28 15.52
N THR A 239 15.75 -11.00 14.25
CA THR A 239 17.10 -10.60 13.76
C THR A 239 17.23 -9.12 13.38
N LYS A 240 16.12 -8.40 13.14
CA LYS A 240 16.13 -6.96 12.80
C LYS A 240 15.89 -6.08 14.05
N PRO A 241 16.49 -4.90 14.21
CA PRO A 241 17.63 -4.43 13.45
C PRO A 241 18.79 -5.40 13.54
N GLN A 242 19.71 -5.35 12.58
CA GLN A 242 20.75 -6.37 12.37
C GLN A 242 21.51 -6.66 13.67
N ILE A 243 21.46 -7.91 14.11
CA ILE A 243 22.24 -8.44 15.24
C ILE A 243 23.41 -9.19 14.63
N GLU A 244 24.62 -8.86 15.01
CA GLU A 244 25.81 -9.62 14.61
C GLU A 244 25.72 -11.03 15.19
N MET A 245 25.69 -12.02 14.32
CA MET A 245 25.59 -13.42 14.72
C MET A 245 26.38 -14.34 13.79
N SER A 246 26.89 -15.43 14.34
CA SER A 246 27.53 -16.48 13.57
C SER A 246 26.47 -17.19 12.66
N LYS A 247 26.96 -17.92 11.65
CA LYS A 247 26.11 -18.78 10.83
C LYS A 247 25.35 -19.80 11.69
N ALA A 248 26.01 -20.40 12.66
CA ALA A 248 25.38 -21.37 13.57
C ALA A 248 24.27 -20.74 14.42
N ASP A 249 24.45 -19.49 14.90
CA ASP A 249 23.44 -18.78 15.65
C ASP A 249 22.26 -18.43 14.74
N ARG A 250 22.53 -18.01 13.49
CA ARG A 250 21.49 -17.72 12.50
C ARG A 250 20.63 -18.96 12.19
N ASP A 251 21.27 -20.11 11.99
CA ASP A 251 20.57 -21.37 11.76
C ASP A 251 19.73 -21.80 12.99
N LYS A 252 20.24 -21.53 14.19
CA LYS A 252 19.51 -21.76 15.44
C LYS A 252 18.27 -20.86 15.56
N VAL A 253 18.38 -19.58 15.23
CA VAL A 253 17.25 -18.65 15.22
C VAL A 253 16.18 -19.09 14.19
N LYS A 254 16.59 -19.56 13.00
CA LYS A 254 15.64 -20.12 12.01
C LYS A 254 14.90 -21.34 12.56
N ALA A 255 15.62 -22.28 13.18
CA ALA A 255 15.03 -23.45 13.79
C ALA A 255 14.01 -23.06 14.88
N THR A 256 14.38 -22.08 15.71
CA THR A 256 13.50 -21.54 16.76
C THR A 256 12.22 -20.91 16.17
N ALA A 257 12.34 -20.14 15.10
CA ALA A 257 11.19 -19.54 14.43
C ALA A 257 10.23 -20.61 13.89
N ARG A 258 10.74 -21.67 13.27
CA ARG A 258 9.93 -22.80 12.77
C ARG A 258 9.23 -23.54 13.90
N GLU A 259 9.97 -23.91 14.95
CA GLU A 259 9.44 -24.62 16.10
C GLU A 259 8.34 -23.82 16.81
N LEU A 260 8.58 -22.52 16.98
CA LEU A 260 7.62 -21.59 17.57
C LEU A 260 6.33 -21.56 16.75
N LEU A 261 6.43 -21.35 15.43
CA LEU A 261 5.28 -21.31 14.55
C LEU A 261 4.48 -22.63 14.56
N ALA A 262 5.17 -23.75 14.43
CA ALA A 262 4.56 -25.07 14.47
C ALA A 262 3.83 -25.31 15.80
N THR A 263 4.44 -24.98 16.92
CA THR A 263 3.85 -25.17 18.26
C THR A 263 2.62 -24.28 18.46
N LEU A 264 2.69 -23.02 18.03
CA LEU A 264 1.55 -22.10 18.14
C LEU A 264 0.37 -22.58 17.29
N LYS A 265 0.61 -22.96 16.05
CA LYS A 265 -0.43 -23.47 15.13
C LYS A 265 -1.05 -24.78 15.59
N ALA A 266 -0.26 -25.69 16.19
CA ALA A 266 -0.73 -27.00 16.61
C ALA A 266 -1.77 -26.97 17.75
N GLY A 267 -1.73 -25.97 18.64
CA GLY A 267 -2.64 -26.04 19.78
C GLY A 267 -2.85 -24.77 20.59
N LYS A 268 -2.28 -23.63 20.19
CA LYS A 268 -2.40 -22.36 20.94
C LYS A 268 -3.26 -21.32 20.23
N LEU A 269 -3.27 -21.29 18.90
CA LEU A 269 -4.07 -20.38 18.10
C LEU A 269 -5.48 -20.94 17.84
N VAL A 270 -6.17 -21.25 18.91
CA VAL A 270 -7.55 -21.79 18.87
C VAL A 270 -8.56 -20.70 18.52
N LEU A 271 -9.82 -21.10 18.24
CA LEU A 271 -10.90 -20.16 17.97
C LEU A 271 -11.05 -19.15 19.13
N ASP A 272 -11.16 -17.86 18.78
CA ASP A 272 -11.31 -16.74 19.73
C ASP A 272 -10.19 -16.61 20.78
N TRP A 273 -8.99 -17.16 20.51
CA TRP A 273 -7.85 -17.06 21.43
C TRP A 273 -7.50 -15.58 21.76
N ARG A 274 -7.71 -14.67 20.81
CA ARG A 274 -7.47 -13.23 20.99
C ARG A 274 -8.44 -12.57 21.97
N LYS A 275 -9.65 -13.10 22.13
CA LYS A 275 -10.68 -12.57 23.02
C LYS A 275 -10.54 -13.07 24.48
N ARG A 276 -9.94 -14.24 24.69
CA ARG A 276 -9.82 -14.89 25.99
C ARG A 276 -8.49 -14.56 26.66
N GLN A 277 -8.54 -13.95 27.84
CA GLN A 277 -7.33 -13.56 28.57
C GLN A 277 -6.40 -14.75 28.84
N GLN A 278 -6.95 -15.87 29.28
CA GLN A 278 -6.17 -17.08 29.55
C GLN A 278 -5.45 -17.58 28.30
N SER A 279 -6.12 -17.66 27.14
CA SER A 279 -5.50 -18.12 25.90
C SER A 279 -4.40 -17.17 25.41
N ARG A 280 -4.59 -15.84 25.57
CA ARG A 280 -3.53 -14.86 25.26
C ARG A 280 -2.31 -15.06 26.18
N ALA A 281 -2.54 -15.26 27.48
CA ALA A 281 -1.46 -15.54 28.43
C ALA A 281 -0.70 -16.83 28.09
N GLU A 282 -1.43 -17.90 27.71
CA GLU A 282 -0.82 -19.17 27.28
C GLU A 282 0.03 -19.01 26.02
N VAL A 283 -0.45 -18.24 25.02
CA VAL A 283 0.32 -17.94 23.81
C VAL A 283 1.61 -17.18 24.18
N ARG A 284 1.50 -16.15 25.03
CA ARG A 284 2.67 -15.35 25.48
C ARG A 284 3.70 -16.21 26.20
N VAL A 285 3.26 -17.01 27.16
CA VAL A 285 4.15 -17.92 27.92
C VAL A 285 4.78 -18.97 27.00
N THR A 286 4.06 -19.46 26.00
CA THR A 286 4.61 -20.40 25.01
C THR A 286 5.69 -19.74 24.17
N ILE A 287 5.48 -18.51 23.69
CA ILE A 287 6.49 -17.74 22.97
C ILE A 287 7.73 -17.53 23.82
N GLU A 288 7.55 -17.02 25.03
CA GLU A 288 8.62 -16.75 25.99
C GLU A 288 9.48 -18.00 26.26
N LYS A 289 8.84 -19.13 26.54
CA LYS A 289 9.52 -20.40 26.80
C LYS A 289 10.32 -20.90 25.60
N LEU A 290 9.73 -20.88 24.39
CA LEU A 290 10.41 -21.37 23.20
C LEU A 290 11.57 -20.48 22.77
N LEU A 291 11.42 -19.16 22.92
CA LEU A 291 12.50 -18.21 22.66
C LEU A 291 13.64 -18.37 23.67
N ASP A 292 13.33 -18.53 24.95
CA ASP A 292 14.36 -18.76 26.01
C ASP A 292 15.19 -20.03 25.75
N GLN A 293 14.53 -21.10 25.32
CA GLN A 293 15.20 -22.39 25.01
C GLN A 293 15.95 -22.37 23.66
N GLY A 294 15.41 -21.64 22.69
CA GLY A 294 15.84 -21.70 21.29
C GLY A 294 16.85 -20.62 20.88
N LEU A 295 16.78 -19.42 21.45
CA LEU A 295 17.65 -18.33 21.03
C LEU A 295 19.09 -18.50 21.53
N PRO A 296 20.11 -18.08 20.74
CA PRO A 296 21.50 -18.08 21.19
C PRO A 296 21.73 -17.03 22.28
N ARG A 297 22.82 -17.22 23.07
CA ARG A 297 23.15 -16.36 24.21
C ARG A 297 23.55 -14.91 23.87
N ILE A 298 23.57 -14.56 22.60
CA ILE A 298 23.81 -13.18 22.15
C ILE A 298 22.64 -12.22 22.44
N TYR A 299 21.45 -12.76 22.78
CA TYR A 299 20.29 -11.96 23.15
C TYR A 299 20.44 -11.56 24.63
N THR A 300 20.66 -10.25 24.88
CA THR A 300 20.60 -9.72 26.25
C THR A 300 19.18 -9.81 26.82
N PRO A 301 19.00 -9.77 28.15
CA PRO A 301 17.66 -9.81 28.74
C PRO A 301 16.70 -8.75 28.17
N GLU A 302 17.19 -7.53 27.95
CA GLU A 302 16.40 -6.42 27.38
C GLU A 302 16.02 -6.70 25.93
N LEU A 303 16.97 -7.20 25.13
CA LEU A 303 16.72 -7.56 23.74
C LEU A 303 15.76 -8.74 23.64
N PHE A 304 15.90 -9.72 24.54
CA PHE A 304 15.01 -10.88 24.63
C PHE A 304 13.56 -10.44 24.91
N GLU A 305 13.35 -9.54 25.86
CA GLU A 305 12.03 -9.02 26.19
C GLU A 305 11.40 -8.24 25.02
N GLN A 306 12.19 -7.38 24.37
CA GLN A 306 11.76 -6.66 23.17
C GLN A 306 11.34 -7.63 22.05
N LYS A 307 12.15 -8.66 21.78
CA LYS A 307 11.88 -9.66 20.73
C LYS A 307 10.63 -10.49 21.07
N THR A 308 10.51 -10.92 22.31
CA THR A 308 9.32 -11.65 22.78
C THR A 308 8.05 -10.82 22.63
N THR A 309 8.10 -9.55 22.97
CA THR A 309 6.97 -8.64 22.81
C THR A 309 6.63 -8.42 21.33
N ALA A 310 7.63 -8.19 20.48
CA ALA A 310 7.42 -8.00 19.05
C ALA A 310 6.83 -9.25 18.37
N VAL A 311 7.32 -10.43 18.73
CA VAL A 311 6.80 -11.71 18.25
C VAL A 311 5.35 -11.93 18.72
N PHE A 312 5.06 -11.67 20.00
CA PHE A 312 3.68 -11.80 20.52
C PHE A 312 2.73 -10.84 19.80
N GLN A 313 3.14 -9.59 19.58
CA GLN A 313 2.33 -8.61 18.86
C GLN A 313 2.08 -9.05 17.42
N HIS A 314 3.10 -9.52 16.72
CA HIS A 314 2.95 -10.05 15.37
C HIS A 314 1.97 -11.23 15.32
N VAL A 315 2.13 -12.21 16.22
CA VAL A 315 1.21 -13.36 16.32
C VAL A 315 -0.22 -12.89 16.61
N TYR A 316 -0.37 -11.92 17.50
CA TYR A 316 -1.69 -11.35 17.81
C TYR A 316 -2.35 -10.70 16.60
N ASP A 317 -1.60 -9.96 15.80
CA ASP A 317 -2.15 -9.24 14.63
C ASP A 317 -2.34 -10.13 13.41
N ALA A 318 -1.43 -11.08 13.18
CA ALA A 318 -1.42 -11.91 11.98
C ALA A 318 -2.33 -13.14 12.06
N TYR A 319 -2.62 -13.68 13.26
CA TYR A 319 -3.36 -14.94 13.42
C TYR A 319 -4.68 -14.75 14.16
N TYR A 320 -5.78 -14.96 13.44
CA TYR A 320 -7.15 -14.78 13.97
C TYR A 320 -7.69 -15.99 14.72
N GLY A 321 -6.99 -17.13 14.64
CA GLY A 321 -7.38 -18.42 15.25
C GLY A 321 -8.15 -19.33 14.31
N ALA A 322 -8.22 -20.63 14.66
CA ALA A 322 -8.85 -21.67 13.85
C ALA A 322 -8.34 -21.74 12.39
N GLY A 323 -7.03 -21.63 12.20
CA GLY A 323 -6.37 -21.68 10.89
C GLY A 323 -6.49 -20.38 10.06
N ARG A 324 -7.18 -19.35 10.55
CA ARG A 324 -7.29 -18.06 9.85
C ARG A 324 -6.12 -17.15 10.20
N SER A 325 -5.47 -16.62 9.18
CA SER A 325 -4.34 -15.69 9.30
C SER A 325 -4.29 -14.74 8.10
N VAL A 326 -3.45 -13.71 8.18
CA VAL A 326 -3.13 -12.85 7.03
C VAL A 326 -2.44 -13.63 5.90
N TYR A 327 -1.85 -14.79 6.20
CA TYR A 327 -1.15 -15.66 5.26
C TYR A 327 -2.06 -16.67 4.57
N ALA A 328 -3.27 -16.91 5.09
CA ALA A 328 -4.20 -17.88 4.52
C ALA A 328 -4.82 -17.44 3.20
N ALA A 329 -4.67 -16.16 2.83
CA ALA A 329 -5.14 -15.55 1.59
C ALA A 329 -3.99 -15.14 0.64
N ALA A 330 -2.75 -15.48 0.98
CA ALA A 330 -1.56 -15.16 0.19
C ALA A 330 -1.16 -16.29 -0.76
#